data_5684a439003e0d608adabb93896e2c23
#
_entry.id   5684a439003e0d608adabb93896e2c23
#
_cell.length_a   1.000
_cell.length_b   1.000
_cell.length_c   1.000
_cell.angle_alpha   90.00
_cell.angle_beta   90.00
_cell.angle_gamma   90.00
#
_symmetry.space_group_name_H-M   'P 1'
#
loop_
_entity.id
_entity.type
_entity.pdbx_description
1 polymer ?
#
loop_
_entity_poly.entity_id
_entity_poly.type
_entity_poly.pdbx_seq_one_letter_code
_entity_poly.pdbx_strand_id
1 'polypeptide(L)'
;MSLLYVLILLIITTGSLFNSIKWGRFAQREHYLPGSVTKFYFRWVRTRFTNKLLLFLSLILFVISLWLYYIPLLVVLITVFSPIGINFKPRTGDVVITERLKRVNYLYYSIILLTSLITYLFGYGYILALVINIFSYFIYDQCLRILQSYEKNISKVFVNEASRKLNSKTLPVVGITGSYSKTTTKNVLSQILEQKSKTFVTPESYNNRLGIAKAINENFEEDHEIALIEMGTYSNGEIREICSWVRPHIAVITGIAPVHLERMKSLENILDAKAEIVELAGSVVINGDDELLLNEARLWTNQKDVYDCSITSKEAAVYVEYKNNSHDIYIAGKFVAKVNGPKLLQLSISLSVGVLLALELNTKEYLTNLKSLEKTEHRQNIIKSDYGHSIIDNSFNSNPMGIEYSLETLSELGTKDSKKYLITPGLIELGSDQYSINYAFATEASLIIDHALVVGFTNKRSLMAGFEENNTSANWFMNRDEAVAFLNSIVESDDIVLFENDLPDHYP
;
A
#
# COMPACT_ATOMS: atom_id res chain seq x y z
N MET A 1 7.14 45.30 25.51
CA MET A 1 7.18 44.70 24.17
C MET A 1 6.20 45.38 23.26
N SER A 2 6.52 45.67 22.03
CA SER A 2 5.62 46.35 21.09
C SER A 2 4.46 45.42 20.69
N LEU A 3 3.28 45.99 20.46
CA LEU A 3 2.10 45.26 19.95
C LEU A 3 2.44 44.49 18.67
N LEU A 4 3.27 45.08 17.83
CA LEU A 4 3.77 44.47 16.60
C LEU A 4 4.53 43.16 16.85
N TYR A 5 5.37 43.10 17.88
CA TYR A 5 6.10 41.86 18.24
C TYR A 5 5.14 40.73 18.63
N VAL A 6 4.14 41.03 19.44
CA VAL A 6 3.13 40.03 19.84
C VAL A 6 2.34 39.53 18.62
N LEU A 7 1.96 40.46 17.72
CA LEU A 7 1.25 40.07 16.49
C LEU A 7 2.08 39.15 15.58
N ILE A 8 3.37 39.48 15.38
CA ILE A 8 4.28 38.63 14.59
C ILE A 8 4.42 37.24 15.24
N LEU A 9 4.60 37.17 16.55
CA LEU A 9 4.71 35.90 17.27
C LEU A 9 3.43 35.06 17.14
N LEU A 10 2.26 35.69 17.23
CA LEU A 10 0.97 35.01 17.01
C LEU A 10 0.84 34.45 15.60
N ILE A 11 1.27 35.20 14.59
CA ILE A 11 1.23 34.73 13.19
C ILE A 11 2.18 33.54 13.00
N ILE A 12 3.41 33.57 13.54
CA ILE A 12 4.36 32.46 13.48
C ILE A 12 3.77 31.20 14.15
N THR A 13 3.18 31.39 15.34
CA THR A 13 2.54 30.31 16.11
C THR A 13 1.40 29.70 15.32
N THR A 14 0.49 30.52 14.80
CA THR A 14 -0.66 30.05 14.00
C THR A 14 -0.21 29.31 12.73
N GLY A 15 0.78 29.85 12.01
CA GLY A 15 1.35 29.20 10.84
C GLY A 15 1.97 27.83 11.16
N SER A 16 2.66 27.72 12.31
CA SER A 16 3.24 26.46 12.78
C SER A 16 2.14 25.43 13.11
N LEU A 17 1.07 25.84 13.79
CA LEU A 17 -0.08 24.98 14.08
C LEU A 17 -0.77 24.52 12.79
N PHE A 18 -0.90 25.41 11.80
CA PHE A 18 -1.52 25.09 10.52
C PHE A 18 -0.76 24.00 9.74
N ASN A 19 0.57 23.99 9.87
CA ASN A 19 1.42 22.96 9.24
C ASN A 19 1.10 21.54 9.73
N SER A 20 0.52 21.35 10.93
CA SER A 20 0.13 20.04 11.44
C SER A 20 -0.88 19.32 10.54
N ILE A 21 -1.70 20.05 9.79
CA ILE A 21 -2.68 19.47 8.85
C ILE A 21 -1.96 18.66 7.76
N LYS A 22 -0.86 19.20 7.21
CA LYS A 22 -0.04 18.50 6.21
C LYS A 22 0.72 17.34 6.82
N TRP A 23 1.39 17.60 7.94
CA TRP A 23 2.27 16.61 8.58
C TRP A 23 1.48 15.46 9.20
N GLY A 24 0.32 15.73 9.78
CA GLY A 24 -0.59 14.71 10.31
C GLY A 24 -1.08 13.75 9.23
N ARG A 25 -1.39 14.28 8.05
CA ARG A 25 -1.77 13.47 6.89
C ARG A 25 -0.61 12.57 6.42
N PHE A 26 0.60 13.11 6.29
CA PHE A 26 1.77 12.30 5.94
C PHE A 26 2.02 11.20 6.96
N ALA A 27 1.98 11.56 8.25
CA ALA A 27 2.15 10.60 9.33
C ALA A 27 1.10 9.48 9.27
N GLN A 28 -0.17 9.82 9.02
CA GLN A 28 -1.25 8.84 8.95
C GLN A 28 -1.09 7.90 7.75
N ARG A 29 -0.76 8.43 6.56
CA ARG A 29 -0.51 7.64 5.35
C ARG A 29 0.69 6.69 5.50
N GLU A 30 1.69 7.10 6.25
CA GLU A 30 2.89 6.31 6.58
C GLU A 30 2.78 5.53 7.90
N HIS A 31 1.54 5.25 8.35
CA HIS A 31 1.27 4.47 9.57
C HIS A 31 1.95 5.03 10.83
N TYR A 32 2.15 6.36 10.89
CA TYR A 32 2.84 7.08 11.99
C TYR A 32 4.29 6.62 12.20
N LEU A 33 4.97 6.25 11.14
CA LEU A 33 6.37 5.84 11.19
C LEU A 33 7.26 7.07 11.46
N PRO A 34 8.08 7.08 12.53
CA PRO A 34 9.00 8.16 12.79
C PRO A 34 10.01 8.37 11.65
N GLY A 35 10.21 9.62 11.24
CA GLY A 35 11.06 9.99 10.10
C GLY A 35 10.33 10.08 8.76
N SER A 36 9.10 9.59 8.66
CA SER A 36 8.34 9.57 7.41
C SER A 36 7.97 10.98 6.93
N VAL A 37 7.58 11.88 7.82
CA VAL A 37 7.19 13.26 7.48
C VAL A 37 8.39 14.01 6.88
N THR A 38 9.56 13.91 7.52
CA THR A 38 10.82 14.50 7.05
C THR A 38 11.23 13.92 5.69
N LYS A 39 11.13 12.60 5.53
CA LYS A 39 11.44 11.90 4.27
C LYS A 39 10.59 12.43 3.11
N PHE A 40 9.27 12.52 3.29
CA PHE A 40 8.36 12.98 2.25
C PHE A 40 8.45 14.50 2.00
N TYR A 41 8.71 15.31 3.04
CA TYR A 41 9.04 16.72 2.85
C TYR A 41 10.22 16.89 1.89
N PHE A 42 11.34 16.20 2.13
CA PHE A 42 12.51 16.28 1.24
C PHE A 42 12.28 15.63 -0.13
N ARG A 43 11.41 14.63 -0.24
CA ARG A 43 11.00 14.09 -1.54
C ARG A 43 10.33 15.17 -2.40
N TRP A 44 9.39 15.92 -1.86
CA TRP A 44 8.75 17.04 -2.51
C TRP A 44 9.71 18.18 -2.87
N VAL A 45 10.63 18.50 -1.96
CA VAL A 45 11.66 19.53 -2.22
C VAL A 45 12.59 19.10 -3.36
N ARG A 46 13.02 17.83 -3.39
CA ARG A 46 13.94 17.32 -4.42
C ARG A 46 13.30 17.22 -5.79
N THR A 47 12.03 16.89 -5.85
CA THR A 47 11.32 16.62 -7.12
C THR A 47 11.01 17.89 -7.90
N ARG A 48 10.75 19.03 -7.25
CA ARG A 48 10.40 20.30 -7.90
C ARG A 48 11.44 21.36 -7.64
N PHE A 49 11.93 21.99 -8.73
CA PHE A 49 12.87 23.11 -8.63
C PHE A 49 12.31 24.27 -7.81
N THR A 50 11.03 24.61 -8.00
CA THR A 50 10.33 25.66 -7.24
C THR A 50 10.39 25.41 -5.72
N ASN A 51 10.24 24.17 -5.27
CA ASN A 51 10.32 23.83 -3.84
C ASN A 51 11.75 23.98 -3.29
N LYS A 52 12.77 23.65 -4.09
CA LYS A 52 14.18 23.92 -3.72
C LYS A 52 14.42 25.41 -3.55
N LEU A 53 13.91 26.21 -4.49
CA LEU A 53 14.03 27.66 -4.45
C LEU A 53 13.30 28.25 -3.22
N LEU A 54 12.09 27.79 -2.91
CA LEU A 54 11.33 28.26 -1.74
C LEU A 54 12.01 27.90 -0.42
N LEU A 55 12.58 26.69 -0.30
CA LEU A 55 13.36 26.32 0.88
C LEU A 55 14.59 27.23 1.04
N PHE A 56 15.34 27.44 -0.05
CA PHE A 56 16.50 28.32 -0.03
C PHE A 56 16.12 29.78 0.31
N LEU A 57 15.05 30.27 -0.30
CA LEU A 57 14.52 31.60 -0.03
C LEU A 57 14.05 31.76 1.43
N SER A 58 13.38 30.74 2.00
CA SER A 58 12.96 30.78 3.40
C SER A 58 14.15 30.88 4.37
N LEU A 59 15.27 30.20 4.06
CA LEU A 59 16.49 30.28 4.84
C LEU A 59 17.20 31.65 4.72
N ILE A 60 17.25 32.22 3.51
CA ILE A 60 17.79 33.57 3.32
C ILE A 60 16.94 34.61 4.06
N LEU A 61 15.61 34.54 3.90
CA LEU A 61 14.70 35.46 4.59
C LEU A 61 14.75 35.28 6.10
N PHE A 62 14.98 34.07 6.59
CA PHE A 62 15.24 33.83 8.01
C PHE A 62 16.45 34.64 8.49
N VAL A 63 17.58 34.60 7.78
CA VAL A 63 18.78 35.37 8.11
C VAL A 63 18.49 36.88 8.05
N ILE A 64 17.79 37.36 7.02
CA ILE A 64 17.42 38.78 6.89
C ILE A 64 16.46 39.22 8.02
N SER A 65 15.62 38.31 8.49
CA SER A 65 14.66 38.58 9.59
C SER A 65 15.33 38.96 10.91
N LEU A 66 16.61 38.65 11.08
CA LEU A 66 17.37 39.08 12.27
C LEU A 66 17.53 40.61 12.36
N TRP A 67 17.39 41.32 11.24
CA TRP A 67 17.50 42.77 11.18
C TRP A 67 16.20 43.49 10.80
N LEU A 68 15.27 42.81 10.09
CA LEU A 68 14.06 43.40 9.54
C LEU A 68 12.78 42.75 10.13
N TYR A 69 12.05 43.47 10.91
CA TYR A 69 10.88 43.00 11.69
C TYR A 69 9.73 42.43 10.88
N TYR A 70 9.56 42.79 9.61
CA TYR A 70 8.45 42.32 8.77
C TYR A 70 8.75 41.02 8.00
N ILE A 71 10.02 40.67 7.90
CA ILE A 71 10.46 39.49 7.13
C ILE A 71 9.93 38.17 7.68
N PRO A 72 9.76 37.96 9.00
CA PRO A 72 9.15 36.74 9.53
C PRO A 72 7.81 36.39 8.92
N LEU A 73 6.99 37.37 8.54
CA LEU A 73 5.70 37.14 7.90
C LEU A 73 5.83 36.45 6.55
N LEU A 74 6.84 36.83 5.76
CA LEU A 74 7.13 36.20 4.47
C LEU A 74 7.66 34.75 4.66
N VAL A 75 8.50 34.52 5.68
CA VAL A 75 8.99 33.19 5.99
C VAL A 75 7.82 32.26 6.36
N VAL A 76 6.90 32.72 7.21
CA VAL A 76 5.71 31.93 7.59
C VAL A 76 4.84 31.66 6.37
N LEU A 77 4.60 32.64 5.53
CA LEU A 77 3.81 32.47 4.31
C LEU A 77 4.43 31.38 3.41
N ILE A 78 5.75 31.44 3.20
CA ILE A 78 6.47 30.44 2.42
C ILE A 78 6.35 29.05 3.06
N THR A 79 6.57 28.91 4.36
CA THR A 79 6.57 27.59 5.04
C THR A 79 5.18 26.97 5.12
N VAL A 80 4.12 27.78 5.24
CA VAL A 80 2.73 27.30 5.25
C VAL A 80 2.33 26.76 3.86
N PHE A 81 2.74 27.42 2.77
CA PHE A 81 2.38 26.99 1.42
C PHE A 81 3.42 26.06 0.77
N SER A 82 4.60 25.89 1.37
CA SER A 82 5.64 24.98 0.90
C SER A 82 5.52 23.59 1.61
N PRO A 83 5.87 22.50 0.90
CA PRO A 83 6.15 22.39 -0.53
C PRO A 83 4.91 22.60 -1.41
N ILE A 84 5.07 23.31 -2.52
CA ILE A 84 4.00 23.50 -3.51
C ILE A 84 3.61 22.15 -4.10
N GLY A 85 2.31 21.89 -4.19
CA GLY A 85 1.70 20.64 -4.67
C GLY A 85 1.10 19.79 -3.55
N ILE A 86 1.41 20.10 -2.29
CA ILE A 86 0.72 19.49 -1.13
C ILE A 86 -0.54 20.29 -0.84
N ASN A 87 -1.67 19.73 -1.19
CA ASN A 87 -2.98 20.35 -0.90
C ASN A 87 -3.35 20.18 0.57
N PHE A 88 -4.11 21.14 1.13
CA PHE A 88 -4.66 21.00 2.48
C PHE A 88 -5.81 19.98 2.54
N LYS A 89 -6.58 19.84 1.45
CA LYS A 89 -7.57 18.76 1.31
C LYS A 89 -6.93 17.52 0.67
N PRO A 90 -7.20 16.33 1.19
CA PRO A 90 -6.74 15.09 0.57
C PRO A 90 -7.42 14.88 -0.78
N ARG A 91 -6.73 14.20 -1.71
CA ARG A 91 -7.26 13.77 -3.02
C ARG A 91 -7.72 12.32 -2.97
N THR A 92 -6.97 11.46 -2.25
CA THR A 92 -7.21 10.03 -2.14
C THR A 92 -7.68 9.69 -0.73
N GLY A 93 -8.99 9.66 -0.52
CA GLY A 93 -9.62 9.31 0.74
C GLY A 93 -9.44 10.33 1.87
N ASP A 94 -10.42 10.45 2.74
CA ASP A 94 -10.44 11.41 3.83
C ASP A 94 -9.42 11.09 4.94
N VAL A 95 -8.94 12.13 5.62
CA VAL A 95 -8.13 11.97 6.82
C VAL A 95 -9.06 11.61 7.99
N VAL A 96 -8.89 10.40 8.50
CA VAL A 96 -9.65 9.96 9.67
C VAL A 96 -9.00 10.54 10.93
N ILE A 97 -9.76 11.30 11.73
CA ILE A 97 -9.29 11.87 12.99
C ILE A 97 -9.25 10.76 14.06
N THR A 98 -8.17 9.98 14.07
CA THR A 98 -7.95 8.92 15.06
C THR A 98 -7.46 9.50 16.41
N GLU A 99 -7.67 8.76 17.49
CA GLU A 99 -7.13 9.13 18.80
C GLU A 99 -5.60 9.25 18.80
N ARG A 100 -4.91 8.44 17.99
CA ARG A 100 -3.47 8.55 17.80
C ARG A 100 -3.09 9.87 17.15
N LEU A 101 -3.79 10.27 16.09
CA LEU A 101 -3.56 11.57 15.43
C LEU A 101 -3.79 12.75 16.39
N LYS A 102 -4.84 12.67 17.21
CA LYS A 102 -5.11 13.69 18.25
C LYS A 102 -3.94 13.80 19.23
N ARG A 103 -3.45 12.69 19.77
CA ARG A 103 -2.33 12.69 20.73
C ARG A 103 -1.05 13.29 20.12
N VAL A 104 -0.72 12.93 18.89
CA VAL A 104 0.44 13.49 18.18
C VAL A 104 0.27 14.99 17.99
N ASN A 105 -0.91 15.45 17.55
CA ASN A 105 -1.21 16.85 17.37
C ASN A 105 -1.16 17.62 18.71
N TYR A 106 -1.70 17.07 19.80
CA TYR A 106 -1.64 17.72 21.12
C TYR A 106 -0.19 17.90 21.60
N LEU A 107 0.66 16.88 21.45
CA LEU A 107 2.07 17.00 21.79
C LEU A 107 2.75 18.07 20.92
N TYR A 108 2.51 18.04 19.61
CA TYR A 108 3.04 19.02 18.68
C TYR A 108 2.57 20.46 19.05
N TYR A 109 1.27 20.65 19.30
CA TYR A 109 0.70 21.95 19.72
C TYR A 109 1.30 22.43 21.05
N SER A 110 1.48 21.53 22.01
CA SER A 110 2.11 21.85 23.29
C SER A 110 3.55 22.36 23.10
N ILE A 111 4.34 21.74 22.22
CA ILE A 111 5.70 22.19 21.91
C ILE A 111 5.67 23.57 21.26
N ILE A 112 4.81 23.80 20.26
CA ILE A 112 4.69 25.08 19.58
C ILE A 112 4.28 26.21 20.55
N LEU A 113 3.24 25.96 21.36
CA LEU A 113 2.74 26.96 22.32
C LEU A 113 3.76 27.26 23.44
N LEU A 114 4.40 26.22 23.99
CA LEU A 114 5.45 26.39 25.01
C LEU A 114 6.63 27.18 24.46
N THR A 115 7.07 26.87 23.23
CA THR A 115 8.17 27.60 22.60
C THR A 115 7.81 29.07 22.35
N SER A 116 6.57 29.32 21.91
CA SER A 116 6.09 30.68 21.71
C SER A 116 6.00 31.46 23.03
N LEU A 117 5.57 30.80 24.13
CA LEU A 117 5.55 31.39 25.47
C LEU A 117 6.98 31.69 25.97
N ILE A 118 7.92 30.77 25.82
CA ILE A 118 9.33 30.98 26.18
C ILE A 118 9.91 32.17 25.38
N THR A 119 9.65 32.19 24.07
CA THR A 119 10.07 33.31 23.21
C THR A 119 9.51 34.64 23.70
N TYR A 120 8.24 34.66 24.13
CA TYR A 120 7.59 35.84 24.68
C TYR A 120 8.20 36.28 26.02
N LEU A 121 8.36 35.36 26.96
CA LEU A 121 8.82 35.66 28.33
C LEU A 121 10.29 36.10 28.39
N PHE A 122 11.15 35.50 27.63
CA PHE A 122 12.60 35.74 27.68
C PHE A 122 13.09 36.78 26.69
N GLY A 123 12.23 37.28 25.80
CA GLY A 123 12.58 38.37 24.89
C GLY A 123 13.60 37.99 23.80
N TYR A 124 13.78 36.71 23.51
CA TYR A 124 14.70 36.23 22.44
C TYR A 124 14.26 36.57 21.02
N GLY A 125 13.41 37.60 20.88
CA GLY A 125 12.78 37.90 19.63
C GLY A 125 11.93 36.69 19.16
N TYR A 126 11.45 36.73 17.93
CA TYR A 126 10.69 35.63 17.31
C TYR A 126 11.58 34.51 16.72
N ILE A 127 12.91 34.58 16.91
CA ILE A 127 13.90 33.72 16.25
C ILE A 127 13.62 32.23 16.52
N LEU A 128 13.45 31.86 17.81
CA LEU A 128 13.22 30.47 18.19
C LEU A 128 11.88 29.95 17.63
N ALA A 129 10.83 30.73 17.71
CA ALA A 129 9.52 30.37 17.13
C ALA A 129 9.59 30.21 15.60
N LEU A 130 10.38 31.05 14.93
CA LEU A 130 10.57 31.01 13.49
C LEU A 130 11.39 29.79 13.05
N VAL A 131 12.44 29.43 13.79
CA VAL A 131 13.20 28.18 13.58
C VAL A 131 12.28 26.97 13.67
N ILE A 132 11.44 26.90 14.69
CA ILE A 132 10.48 25.79 14.86
C ILE A 132 9.44 25.77 13.73
N ASN A 133 9.01 26.93 13.24
CA ASN A 133 8.13 27.01 12.10
C ASN A 133 8.77 26.42 10.83
N ILE A 134 10.01 26.80 10.51
CA ILE A 134 10.76 26.30 9.34
C ILE A 134 10.98 24.77 9.45
N PHE A 135 11.31 24.25 10.62
CA PHE A 135 11.55 22.83 10.87
C PHE A 135 10.32 22.08 11.41
N SER A 136 9.11 22.59 11.20
CA SER A 136 7.87 22.01 11.71
C SER A 136 7.67 20.54 11.32
N TYR A 137 8.07 20.14 10.11
CA TYR A 137 8.06 18.74 9.66
C TYR A 137 8.94 17.83 10.52
N PHE A 138 10.14 18.30 10.89
CA PHE A 138 11.07 17.55 11.75
C PHE A 138 10.54 17.47 13.19
N ILE A 139 10.01 18.57 13.74
CA ILE A 139 9.40 18.58 15.08
C ILE A 139 8.22 17.59 15.13
N TYR A 140 7.42 17.52 14.06
CA TYR A 140 6.33 16.55 13.98
C TYR A 140 6.84 15.10 14.04
N ASP A 141 7.92 14.79 13.34
CA ASP A 141 8.58 13.48 13.42
C ASP A 141 9.13 13.15 14.82
N GLN A 142 9.66 14.15 15.54
CA GLN A 142 10.08 13.92 16.94
C GLN A 142 8.88 13.60 17.84
N CYS A 143 7.72 14.22 17.61
CA CYS A 143 6.48 13.87 18.32
C CYS A 143 6.07 12.40 18.05
N LEU A 144 6.18 11.93 16.81
CA LEU A 144 5.93 10.53 16.47
C LEU A 144 6.89 9.60 17.22
N ARG A 145 8.16 9.95 17.28
CA ARG A 145 9.21 9.16 17.98
C ARG A 145 8.98 9.10 19.48
N ILE A 146 8.67 10.23 20.10
CA ILE A 146 8.40 10.31 21.55
C ILE A 146 7.18 9.45 21.92
N LEU A 147 6.11 9.52 21.13
CA LEU A 147 4.89 8.77 21.42
C LEU A 147 4.95 7.30 21.01
N GLN A 148 5.95 6.85 20.26
CA GLN A 148 6.02 5.48 19.74
C GLN A 148 5.89 4.41 20.84
N SER A 149 6.65 4.53 21.92
CA SER A 149 6.62 3.57 23.03
C SER A 149 5.29 3.61 23.80
N TYR A 150 4.73 4.79 23.97
CA TYR A 150 3.41 4.97 24.60
C TYR A 150 2.29 4.32 23.78
N GLU A 151 2.25 4.57 22.48
CA GLU A 151 1.28 3.96 21.55
C GLU A 151 1.41 2.42 21.51
N LYS A 152 2.66 1.92 21.53
CA LYS A 152 2.91 0.48 21.60
C LYS A 152 2.36 -0.13 22.90
N ASN A 153 2.46 0.58 24.02
CA ASN A 153 1.95 0.10 25.32
C ASN A 153 0.40 0.12 25.40
N ILE A 154 -0.25 1.20 24.93
CA ILE A 154 -1.72 1.26 24.86
C ILE A 154 -2.26 0.13 24.00
N SER A 155 -1.64 -0.07 22.83
CA SER A 155 -2.10 -1.11 21.90
C SER A 155 -1.92 -2.53 22.41
N LYS A 156 -1.02 -2.77 23.38
CA LYS A 156 -0.84 -4.11 23.98
C LYS A 156 -2.11 -4.66 24.63
N VAL A 157 -2.85 -3.83 25.35
CA VAL A 157 -4.11 -4.24 26.00
C VAL A 157 -5.10 -4.76 24.98
N PHE A 158 -5.25 -4.00 23.89
CA PHE A 158 -6.14 -4.30 22.77
C PHE A 158 -5.74 -5.57 22.01
N VAL A 159 -4.43 -5.75 21.75
CA VAL A 159 -3.90 -6.97 21.13
C VAL A 159 -4.02 -8.18 22.05
N ASN A 160 -3.80 -8.01 23.34
CA ASN A 160 -3.96 -9.12 24.32
C ASN A 160 -5.42 -9.59 24.44
N GLU A 161 -6.38 -8.69 24.28
CA GLU A 161 -7.80 -9.04 24.21
C GLU A 161 -8.09 -9.88 22.96
N ALA A 162 -7.65 -9.43 21.79
CA ALA A 162 -7.78 -10.17 20.54
C ALA A 162 -7.12 -11.55 20.60
N SER A 163 -5.91 -11.61 21.18
CA SER A 163 -5.19 -12.87 21.39
C SER A 163 -5.97 -13.83 22.28
N ARG A 164 -6.56 -13.32 23.39
CA ARG A 164 -7.39 -14.14 24.28
C ARG A 164 -8.63 -14.67 23.57
N LYS A 165 -9.35 -13.81 22.83
CA LYS A 165 -10.52 -14.22 22.06
C LYS A 165 -10.18 -15.32 21.04
N LEU A 166 -9.17 -15.08 20.19
CA LEU A 166 -8.78 -16.03 19.14
C LEU A 166 -8.31 -17.39 19.71
N ASN A 167 -7.53 -17.35 20.80
CA ASN A 167 -6.97 -18.55 21.43
C ASN A 167 -7.85 -19.16 22.55
N SER A 168 -9.07 -18.66 22.74
CA SER A 168 -10.03 -19.25 23.70
C SER A 168 -10.56 -20.60 23.24
N LYS A 169 -10.48 -20.87 21.94
CA LYS A 169 -10.95 -22.10 21.29
C LYS A 169 -9.81 -22.67 20.44
N THR A 170 -9.73 -23.97 20.38
CA THR A 170 -8.82 -24.66 19.46
C THR A 170 -9.47 -24.70 18.08
N LEU A 171 -9.10 -23.76 17.21
CA LEU A 171 -9.53 -23.73 15.80
C LEU A 171 -8.31 -23.57 14.89
N PRO A 172 -8.34 -24.11 13.68
CA PRO A 172 -7.30 -23.86 12.69
C PRO A 172 -7.20 -22.38 12.34
N VAL A 173 -5.99 -21.84 12.41
CA VAL A 173 -5.68 -20.47 11.99
C VAL A 173 -4.80 -20.54 10.76
N VAL A 174 -5.24 -19.93 9.65
CA VAL A 174 -4.51 -19.82 8.41
C VAL A 174 -3.96 -18.40 8.31
N GLY A 175 -2.65 -18.25 8.40
CA GLY A 175 -1.96 -16.98 8.16
C GLY A 175 -1.62 -16.83 6.69
N ILE A 176 -1.94 -15.70 6.08
CA ILE A 176 -1.72 -15.44 4.66
C ILE A 176 -0.86 -14.20 4.46
N THR A 177 0.32 -14.36 3.87
CA THR A 177 1.22 -13.26 3.51
C THR A 177 1.70 -13.38 2.08
N GLY A 178 2.46 -12.38 1.61
CA GLY A 178 3.03 -12.32 0.27
C GLY A 178 3.19 -10.88 -0.22
N SER A 179 3.86 -10.69 -1.32
CA SER A 179 4.00 -9.39 -1.97
C SER A 179 2.73 -9.01 -2.74
N TYR A 180 2.03 -9.99 -3.32
CA TYR A 180 0.80 -9.84 -4.12
C TYR A 180 -0.21 -10.93 -3.77
N SER A 181 -1.42 -10.85 -4.30
CA SER A 181 -2.52 -11.85 -4.20
C SER A 181 -2.99 -12.25 -2.78
N LYS A 182 -2.50 -11.65 -1.70
CA LYS A 182 -2.91 -11.95 -0.31
C LYS A 182 -4.43 -11.87 -0.11
N THR A 183 -4.99 -10.69 -0.37
CA THR A 183 -6.42 -10.42 -0.19
C THR A 183 -7.28 -11.24 -1.14
N THR A 184 -6.81 -11.44 -2.38
CA THR A 184 -7.49 -12.27 -3.36
C THR A 184 -7.53 -13.73 -2.90
N THR A 185 -6.40 -14.29 -2.44
CA THR A 185 -6.32 -15.64 -1.91
C THR A 185 -7.18 -15.82 -0.66
N LYS A 186 -7.14 -14.87 0.27
CA LYS A 186 -8.01 -14.86 1.45
C LYS A 186 -9.49 -14.92 1.07
N ASN A 187 -9.93 -14.09 0.12
CA ASN A 187 -11.32 -14.01 -0.29
C ASN A 187 -11.77 -15.24 -1.09
N VAL A 188 -10.90 -15.79 -1.96
CA VAL A 188 -11.18 -17.05 -2.68
C VAL A 188 -11.32 -18.20 -1.68
N LEU A 189 -10.38 -18.31 -0.74
CA LEU A 189 -10.42 -19.35 0.31
C LEU A 189 -11.66 -19.21 1.19
N SER A 190 -12.05 -17.99 1.55
CA SER A 190 -13.29 -17.73 2.30
C SER A 190 -14.51 -18.24 1.55
N GLN A 191 -14.67 -17.86 0.26
CA GLN A 191 -15.79 -18.34 -0.57
C GLN A 191 -15.85 -19.86 -0.67
N ILE A 192 -14.70 -20.54 -0.71
CA ILE A 192 -14.62 -22.00 -0.74
C ILE A 192 -15.03 -22.59 0.61
N LEU A 193 -14.49 -22.09 1.71
CA LEU A 193 -14.73 -22.62 3.06
C LEU A 193 -16.16 -22.37 3.55
N GLU A 194 -16.73 -21.20 3.26
CA GLU A 194 -18.08 -20.81 3.67
C GLU A 194 -19.19 -21.72 3.11
N GLN A 195 -18.87 -22.58 2.13
CA GLN A 195 -19.79 -23.61 1.69
C GLN A 195 -20.19 -24.58 2.81
N LYS A 196 -19.34 -24.76 3.83
CA LYS A 196 -19.54 -25.80 4.85
C LYS A 196 -19.06 -25.41 6.26
N SER A 197 -18.26 -24.37 6.39
CA SER A 197 -17.63 -23.99 7.65
C SER A 197 -17.82 -22.51 7.92
N LYS A 198 -18.23 -22.15 9.13
CA LYS A 198 -18.28 -20.76 9.57
C LYS A 198 -16.86 -20.21 9.74
N THR A 199 -16.45 -19.32 8.86
CA THR A 199 -15.07 -18.87 8.77
C THR A 199 -14.95 -17.42 9.23
N PHE A 200 -14.03 -17.15 10.17
CA PHE A 200 -13.61 -15.80 10.48
C PHE A 200 -12.60 -15.32 9.44
N VAL A 201 -12.80 -14.12 8.92
CA VAL A 201 -11.92 -13.51 7.89
C VAL A 201 -11.58 -12.09 8.30
N THR A 202 -10.29 -11.73 8.29
CA THR A 202 -9.91 -10.33 8.47
C THR A 202 -10.52 -9.47 7.35
N PRO A 203 -11.31 -8.41 7.68
CA PRO A 203 -12.01 -7.63 6.67
C PRO A 203 -11.01 -6.81 5.83
N GLU A 204 -11.37 -6.54 4.58
CA GLU A 204 -10.59 -5.73 3.65
C GLU A 204 -9.09 -6.06 3.67
N SER A 205 -8.25 -5.03 3.88
CA SER A 205 -6.80 -5.15 4.04
C SER A 205 -6.34 -4.91 5.50
N TYR A 206 -7.13 -5.34 6.50
CA TYR A 206 -6.73 -5.31 7.91
C TYR A 206 -5.65 -6.37 8.18
N ASN A 207 -4.43 -6.08 7.75
CA ASN A 207 -3.30 -7.00 7.72
C ASN A 207 -2.11 -6.59 8.60
N ASN A 208 -2.23 -5.47 9.32
CA ASN A 208 -1.26 -5.05 10.31
C ASN A 208 -1.72 -5.41 11.74
N ARG A 209 -0.79 -5.35 12.69
CA ARG A 209 -1.01 -5.72 14.10
C ARG A 209 -2.32 -5.18 14.70
N LEU A 210 -2.61 -3.89 14.50
CA LEU A 210 -3.81 -3.25 15.08
C LEU A 210 -5.08 -3.54 14.28
N GLY A 211 -4.98 -3.59 12.95
CA GLY A 211 -6.10 -3.95 12.09
C GLY A 211 -6.59 -5.38 12.37
N ILE A 212 -5.67 -6.34 12.48
CA ILE A 212 -5.99 -7.73 12.84
C ILE A 212 -6.64 -7.81 14.23
N ALA A 213 -6.03 -7.14 15.23
CA ALA A 213 -6.58 -7.14 16.59
C ALA A 213 -7.98 -6.49 16.64
N LYS A 214 -8.20 -5.40 15.87
CA LYS A 214 -9.51 -4.78 15.73
C LYS A 214 -10.53 -5.74 15.12
N ALA A 215 -10.18 -6.37 14.00
CA ALA A 215 -11.06 -7.34 13.34
C ALA A 215 -11.49 -8.47 14.28
N ILE A 216 -10.55 -9.03 15.03
CA ILE A 216 -10.84 -10.10 15.99
C ILE A 216 -11.73 -9.60 17.13
N ASN A 217 -11.42 -8.45 17.72
CA ASN A 217 -12.19 -7.91 18.84
C ASN A 217 -13.63 -7.57 18.47
N GLU A 218 -13.86 -7.08 17.24
CA GLU A 218 -15.17 -6.65 16.76
C GLU A 218 -16.00 -7.78 16.12
N ASN A 219 -15.37 -8.71 15.38
CA ASN A 219 -16.09 -9.62 14.48
C ASN A 219 -15.86 -11.11 14.77
N PHE A 220 -14.90 -11.49 15.64
CA PHE A 220 -14.69 -12.91 15.95
C PHE A 220 -15.73 -13.39 16.94
N GLU A 221 -16.44 -14.47 16.56
CA GLU A 221 -17.50 -15.12 17.35
C GLU A 221 -17.08 -16.54 17.75
N GLU A 222 -17.68 -17.07 18.82
CA GLU A 222 -17.32 -18.38 19.37
C GLU A 222 -17.68 -19.56 18.46
N ASP A 223 -18.60 -19.40 17.53
CA ASP A 223 -19.04 -20.44 16.61
C ASP A 223 -18.22 -20.50 15.30
N HIS A 224 -17.22 -19.60 15.11
CA HIS A 224 -16.27 -19.75 14.02
C HIS A 224 -15.46 -21.04 14.17
N GLU A 225 -15.26 -21.74 13.06
CA GLU A 225 -14.56 -23.02 12.96
C GLU A 225 -13.15 -22.89 12.40
N ILE A 226 -12.90 -21.88 11.56
CA ILE A 226 -11.61 -21.60 10.91
C ILE A 226 -11.37 -20.08 10.95
N ALA A 227 -10.11 -19.66 11.11
CA ALA A 227 -9.75 -18.25 11.02
C ALA A 227 -8.75 -17.99 9.89
N LEU A 228 -9.08 -17.05 8.98
CA LEU A 228 -8.23 -16.57 7.90
C LEU A 228 -7.68 -15.19 8.25
N ILE A 229 -6.39 -15.10 8.49
CA ILE A 229 -5.72 -13.89 8.93
C ILE A 229 -4.73 -13.42 7.86
N GLU A 230 -5.04 -12.30 7.19
CA GLU A 230 -4.10 -11.66 6.28
C GLU A 230 -3.03 -10.91 7.08
N MET A 231 -1.74 -11.12 6.74
CA MET A 231 -0.59 -10.52 7.41
C MET A 231 0.27 -9.75 6.42
N GLY A 232 0.31 -8.42 6.60
CA GLY A 232 1.19 -7.52 5.87
C GLY A 232 2.44 -7.18 6.68
N THR A 233 3.51 -6.79 5.99
CA THR A 233 4.74 -6.29 6.64
C THR A 233 5.43 -5.22 5.81
N TYR A 234 6.07 -4.29 6.51
CA TYR A 234 6.94 -3.25 5.98
C TYR A 234 8.37 -3.36 6.54
N SER A 235 8.61 -4.26 7.50
CA SER A 235 9.93 -4.50 8.10
C SER A 235 10.01 -5.89 8.74
N ASN A 236 11.24 -6.42 8.87
CA ASN A 236 11.48 -7.67 9.58
C ASN A 236 10.99 -7.57 11.03
N GLY A 237 10.46 -8.66 11.55
CA GLY A 237 9.93 -8.79 12.91
C GLY A 237 8.43 -8.47 13.05
N GLU A 238 7.80 -7.83 12.07
CA GLU A 238 6.36 -7.48 12.16
C GLU A 238 5.46 -8.71 12.03
N ILE A 239 5.73 -9.61 11.08
CA ILE A 239 4.96 -10.87 10.95
C ILE A 239 5.23 -11.77 12.15
N ARG A 240 6.49 -11.87 12.61
CA ARG A 240 6.83 -12.63 13.82
C ARG A 240 6.08 -12.10 15.05
N GLU A 241 5.97 -10.78 15.22
CA GLU A 241 5.17 -10.16 16.28
C GLU A 241 3.70 -10.59 16.17
N ILE A 242 3.10 -10.55 14.99
CA ILE A 242 1.72 -10.99 14.76
C ILE A 242 1.58 -12.50 15.07
N CYS A 243 2.45 -13.34 14.54
CA CYS A 243 2.43 -14.77 14.76
C CYS A 243 2.59 -15.16 16.23
N SER A 244 3.29 -14.36 17.04
CA SER A 244 3.47 -14.62 18.48
C SER A 244 2.17 -14.68 19.28
N TRP A 245 1.11 -14.02 18.80
CA TRP A 245 -0.19 -13.98 19.46
C TRP A 245 -1.36 -14.51 18.60
N VAL A 246 -1.25 -14.55 17.27
CA VAL A 246 -2.22 -15.18 16.36
C VAL A 246 -2.00 -16.69 16.29
N ARG A 247 -0.76 -17.17 16.29
CA ARG A 247 -0.33 -18.58 16.24
C ARG A 247 -0.91 -19.33 15.04
N PRO A 248 -0.51 -19.00 13.81
CA PRO A 248 -1.01 -19.69 12.62
C PRO A 248 -0.60 -21.16 12.64
N HIS A 249 -1.54 -22.05 12.33
CA HIS A 249 -1.31 -23.50 12.14
C HIS A 249 -0.82 -23.75 10.71
N ILE A 250 -1.33 -22.99 9.76
CA ILE A 250 -0.98 -23.04 8.34
C ILE A 250 -0.47 -21.68 7.92
N ALA A 251 0.71 -21.65 7.30
CA ALA A 251 1.29 -20.48 6.67
C ALA A 251 1.08 -20.51 5.17
N VAL A 252 0.55 -19.41 4.58
CA VAL A 252 0.42 -19.26 3.14
C VAL A 252 1.29 -18.10 2.68
N ILE A 253 2.21 -18.34 1.71
CA ILE A 253 3.02 -17.30 1.09
C ILE A 253 2.67 -17.24 -0.40
N THR A 254 1.98 -16.17 -0.79
CA THR A 254 1.39 -16.05 -2.14
C THR A 254 2.38 -15.66 -3.23
N GLY A 255 3.56 -15.17 -2.85
CA GLY A 255 4.65 -14.83 -3.77
C GLY A 255 5.52 -13.69 -3.27
N ILE A 256 6.72 -13.59 -3.81
CA ILE A 256 7.73 -12.57 -3.54
C ILE A 256 7.89 -11.69 -4.77
N ALA A 257 7.82 -10.39 -4.59
CA ALA A 257 8.02 -9.40 -5.65
C ALA A 257 8.69 -8.14 -5.08
N PRO A 258 9.31 -7.31 -5.92
CA PRO A 258 10.00 -6.08 -5.50
C PRO A 258 9.01 -4.99 -5.10
N VAL A 259 8.24 -5.24 -4.04
CA VAL A 259 7.34 -4.26 -3.38
C VAL A 259 7.98 -3.78 -2.09
N HIS A 260 7.78 -2.51 -1.74
CA HIS A 260 8.38 -1.91 -0.54
C HIS A 260 9.92 -1.99 -0.47
N LEU A 261 10.61 -2.12 -1.61
CA LEU A 261 12.09 -2.19 -1.67
C LEU A 261 12.77 -0.99 -1.02
N GLU A 262 12.13 0.17 -1.03
CA GLU A 262 12.67 1.36 -0.36
C GLU A 262 12.87 1.15 1.14
N ARG A 263 12.05 0.30 1.77
CA ARG A 263 12.10 -0.06 3.20
C ARG A 263 12.87 -1.36 3.42
N MET A 264 12.55 -2.38 2.65
CA MET A 264 13.12 -3.74 2.78
C MET A 264 14.53 -3.87 2.21
N LYS A 265 14.93 -3.01 1.26
CA LYS A 265 16.26 -2.92 0.64
C LYS A 265 16.57 -3.99 -0.42
N SER A 266 16.12 -5.23 -0.26
CA SER A 266 16.36 -6.32 -1.22
C SER A 266 15.20 -7.31 -1.25
N LEU A 267 15.16 -8.17 -2.28
CA LEU A 267 14.18 -9.27 -2.40
C LEU A 267 14.38 -10.32 -1.30
N GLU A 268 15.63 -10.59 -0.93
CA GLU A 268 15.99 -11.51 0.16
C GLU A 268 15.39 -11.04 1.48
N ASN A 269 15.52 -9.75 1.81
CA ASN A 269 14.90 -9.19 3.03
C ASN A 269 13.37 -9.25 2.98
N ILE A 270 12.76 -9.14 1.79
CA ILE A 270 11.31 -9.31 1.62
C ILE A 270 10.92 -10.78 1.88
N LEU A 271 11.70 -11.73 1.35
CA LEU A 271 11.53 -13.15 1.59
C LEU A 271 11.66 -13.47 3.09
N ASP A 272 12.75 -13.04 3.72
CA ASP A 272 13.01 -13.25 5.16
C ASP A 272 11.87 -12.73 6.03
N ALA A 273 11.41 -11.50 5.77
CA ALA A 273 10.32 -10.90 6.52
C ALA A 273 9.00 -11.67 6.36
N LYS A 274 8.74 -12.25 5.19
CA LYS A 274 7.53 -13.04 4.94
C LYS A 274 7.66 -14.47 5.44
N ALA A 275 8.84 -15.05 5.38
CA ALA A 275 9.13 -16.39 5.91
C ALA A 275 8.98 -16.48 7.44
N GLU A 276 8.96 -15.35 8.17
CA GLU A 276 8.63 -15.32 9.61
C GLU A 276 7.30 -16.02 9.94
N ILE A 277 6.34 -16.03 9.01
CA ILE A 277 5.04 -16.71 9.20
C ILE A 277 5.20 -18.23 9.35
N VAL A 278 6.26 -18.78 8.76
CA VAL A 278 6.53 -20.22 8.78
C VAL A 278 7.04 -20.72 10.13
N GLU A 279 7.65 -19.85 10.95
CA GLU A 279 8.34 -20.25 12.19
C GLU A 279 7.45 -21.10 13.13
N LEU A 280 6.17 -20.70 13.29
CA LEU A 280 5.23 -21.36 14.21
C LEU A 280 4.22 -22.28 13.51
N ALA A 281 4.13 -22.26 12.19
CA ALA A 281 3.17 -23.06 11.44
C ALA A 281 3.63 -24.53 11.33
N GLY A 282 2.69 -25.47 11.37
CA GLY A 282 2.95 -26.91 11.11
C GLY A 282 2.99 -27.22 9.62
N SER A 283 2.10 -26.58 8.84
CA SER A 283 2.03 -26.75 7.39
C SER A 283 2.26 -25.44 6.66
N VAL A 284 2.83 -25.50 5.47
CA VAL A 284 3.18 -24.36 4.64
C VAL A 284 2.64 -24.54 3.23
N VAL A 285 1.94 -23.56 2.72
CA VAL A 285 1.43 -23.49 1.34
C VAL A 285 2.12 -22.36 0.61
N ILE A 286 2.76 -22.65 -0.51
CA ILE A 286 3.53 -21.67 -1.26
C ILE A 286 3.11 -21.60 -2.73
N ASN A 287 3.36 -20.46 -3.34
CA ASN A 287 3.36 -20.34 -4.78
C ASN A 287 4.56 -21.09 -5.38
N GLY A 288 4.28 -22.22 -6.04
CA GLY A 288 5.28 -23.08 -6.67
C GLY A 288 5.85 -22.52 -7.98
N ASP A 289 5.31 -21.41 -8.50
CA ASP A 289 5.85 -20.72 -9.67
C ASP A 289 6.89 -19.64 -9.27
N ASP A 290 7.10 -19.41 -7.98
CA ASP A 290 8.08 -18.48 -7.45
C ASP A 290 9.35 -19.23 -7.05
N GLU A 291 10.43 -19.05 -7.85
CA GLU A 291 11.70 -19.75 -7.64
C GLU A 291 12.35 -19.44 -6.29
N LEU A 292 12.20 -18.21 -5.77
CA LEU A 292 12.75 -17.84 -4.46
C LEU A 292 12.04 -18.61 -3.35
N LEU A 293 10.70 -18.71 -3.42
CA LEU A 293 9.93 -19.49 -2.47
C LEU A 293 10.20 -21.00 -2.59
N LEU A 294 10.32 -21.55 -3.80
CA LEU A 294 10.65 -22.96 -3.99
C LEU A 294 11.99 -23.33 -3.38
N ASN A 295 13.00 -22.48 -3.57
CA ASN A 295 14.33 -22.72 -3.02
C ASN A 295 14.33 -22.67 -1.49
N GLU A 296 13.63 -21.71 -0.90
CA GLU A 296 13.49 -21.59 0.55
C GLU A 296 12.64 -22.71 1.15
N ALA A 297 11.58 -23.13 0.46
CA ALA A 297 10.69 -24.21 0.89
C ALA A 297 11.41 -25.56 1.08
N ARG A 298 12.46 -25.83 0.30
CA ARG A 298 13.30 -27.03 0.46
C ARG A 298 13.94 -27.13 1.84
N LEU A 299 14.19 -25.98 2.48
CA LEU A 299 14.74 -25.95 3.84
C LEU A 299 13.68 -26.31 4.88
N TRP A 300 12.41 -26.09 4.57
CA TRP A 300 11.29 -26.36 5.49
C TRP A 300 10.77 -27.79 5.43
N THR A 301 10.92 -28.51 4.30
CA THR A 301 10.38 -29.86 4.09
C THR A 301 10.84 -30.91 5.09
N ASN A 302 11.98 -30.68 5.77
CA ASN A 302 12.48 -31.60 6.80
C ASN A 302 11.70 -31.50 8.14
N GLN A 303 10.93 -30.45 8.35
CA GLN A 303 10.28 -30.14 9.64
C GLN A 303 8.78 -29.85 9.52
N LYS A 304 8.28 -29.63 8.31
CA LYS A 304 6.92 -29.15 8.03
C LYS A 304 6.34 -29.83 6.80
N ASP A 305 5.02 -29.92 6.75
CA ASP A 305 4.30 -30.32 5.54
C ASP A 305 4.26 -29.14 4.58
N VAL A 306 4.87 -29.26 3.42
CA VAL A 306 4.96 -28.20 2.41
C VAL A 306 4.13 -28.57 1.18
N TYR A 307 3.21 -27.70 0.79
CA TYR A 307 2.36 -27.85 -0.38
C TYR A 307 2.73 -26.74 -1.39
N ASP A 308 3.39 -27.13 -2.48
CA ASP A 308 3.66 -26.25 -3.62
C ASP A 308 2.44 -26.21 -4.54
N CYS A 309 2.00 -25.00 -4.85
CA CYS A 309 0.80 -24.73 -5.64
C CYS A 309 1.19 -23.94 -6.89
N SER A 310 0.87 -24.46 -8.06
CA SER A 310 1.35 -23.91 -9.34
C SER A 310 0.21 -23.68 -10.33
N ILE A 311 0.43 -22.76 -11.25
CA ILE A 311 -0.40 -22.53 -12.44
C ILE A 311 0.34 -22.87 -13.72
N THR A 312 1.61 -23.24 -13.62
CA THR A 312 2.48 -23.58 -14.76
C THR A 312 2.98 -25.03 -14.70
N SER A 313 3.31 -25.58 -13.52
CA SER A 313 3.88 -26.91 -13.34
C SER A 313 2.83 -27.95 -12.95
N LYS A 314 2.68 -28.98 -13.78
CA LYS A 314 1.81 -30.15 -13.51
C LYS A 314 2.37 -31.10 -12.44
N GLU A 315 3.64 -30.93 -12.06
CA GLU A 315 4.33 -31.76 -11.07
C GLU A 315 4.10 -31.26 -9.64
N ALA A 316 3.58 -30.03 -9.49
CA ALA A 316 3.28 -29.45 -8.20
C ALA A 316 2.22 -30.27 -7.43
N ALA A 317 2.23 -30.19 -6.10
CA ALA A 317 1.23 -30.83 -5.25
C ALA A 317 -0.19 -30.42 -5.64
N VAL A 318 -0.38 -29.16 -6.00
CA VAL A 318 -1.61 -28.61 -6.58
C VAL A 318 -1.28 -27.90 -7.88
N TYR A 319 -1.95 -28.27 -8.96
CA TYR A 319 -1.88 -27.58 -10.26
C TYR A 319 -3.26 -27.13 -10.70
N VAL A 320 -3.37 -25.91 -11.16
CA VAL A 320 -4.63 -25.35 -11.69
C VAL A 320 -4.40 -24.85 -13.10
N GLU A 321 -5.22 -25.34 -14.04
CA GLU A 321 -5.17 -24.95 -15.46
C GLU A 321 -6.41 -24.14 -15.81
N TYR A 322 -6.21 -22.96 -16.42
CA TYR A 322 -7.34 -22.13 -16.89
C TYR A 322 -7.68 -22.46 -18.34
N LYS A 323 -8.93 -22.86 -18.58
CA LYS A 323 -9.48 -23.15 -19.89
C LYS A 323 -10.97 -22.81 -19.97
N ASN A 324 -11.40 -22.19 -21.07
CA ASN A 324 -12.82 -21.96 -21.36
C ASN A 324 -13.59 -21.31 -20.21
N ASN A 325 -13.06 -20.22 -19.65
CA ASN A 325 -13.61 -19.48 -18.50
C ASN A 325 -13.77 -20.31 -17.22
N SER A 326 -12.98 -21.35 -17.06
CA SER A 326 -13.01 -22.23 -15.89
C SER A 326 -11.60 -22.70 -15.52
N HIS A 327 -11.47 -23.17 -14.29
CA HIS A 327 -10.24 -23.66 -13.69
C HIS A 327 -10.37 -25.18 -13.47
N ASP A 328 -9.56 -25.95 -14.19
CA ASP A 328 -9.42 -27.39 -14.00
C ASP A 328 -8.37 -27.63 -12.91
N ILE A 329 -8.74 -28.29 -11.81
CA ILE A 329 -7.93 -28.45 -10.61
C ILE A 329 -7.38 -29.87 -10.56
N TYR A 330 -6.07 -29.96 -10.36
CA TYR A 330 -5.35 -31.24 -10.24
C TYR A 330 -4.60 -31.29 -8.89
N ILE A 331 -4.65 -32.44 -8.23
CA ILE A 331 -3.89 -32.75 -7.01
C ILE A 331 -3.02 -33.99 -7.31
N ALA A 332 -1.71 -33.87 -7.11
CA ALA A 332 -0.74 -34.92 -7.44
C ALA A 332 -0.96 -35.48 -8.86
N GLY A 333 -1.17 -34.61 -9.83
CA GLY A 333 -1.41 -34.93 -11.23
C GLY A 333 -2.79 -35.51 -11.58
N LYS A 334 -3.69 -35.69 -10.61
CA LYS A 334 -5.06 -36.23 -10.83
C LYS A 334 -6.09 -35.11 -10.84
N PHE A 335 -6.95 -35.10 -11.85
CA PHE A 335 -8.10 -34.19 -11.92
C PHE A 335 -9.06 -34.40 -10.76
N VAL A 336 -9.45 -33.32 -10.08
CA VAL A 336 -10.32 -33.37 -8.89
C VAL A 336 -11.63 -32.64 -9.11
N ALA A 337 -11.59 -31.41 -9.66
CA ALA A 337 -12.77 -30.59 -9.82
C ALA A 337 -12.56 -29.53 -10.91
N LYS A 338 -13.68 -28.95 -11.34
CA LYS A 338 -13.73 -27.79 -12.22
C LYS A 338 -14.50 -26.66 -11.55
N VAL A 339 -13.93 -25.46 -11.54
CA VAL A 339 -14.50 -24.27 -10.89
C VAL A 339 -14.57 -23.13 -11.90
N ASN A 340 -15.72 -22.47 -12.00
CA ASN A 340 -15.88 -21.30 -12.87
C ASN A 340 -15.34 -20.05 -12.15
N GLY A 341 -14.75 -19.16 -12.94
CA GLY A 341 -14.24 -17.90 -12.43
C GLY A 341 -13.24 -17.24 -13.38
N PRO A 342 -12.93 -15.97 -13.14
CA PRO A 342 -12.00 -15.23 -13.98
C PRO A 342 -10.56 -15.77 -13.88
N LYS A 343 -9.78 -15.67 -14.96
CA LYS A 343 -8.38 -16.14 -15.08
C LYS A 343 -7.51 -15.62 -13.93
N LEU A 344 -7.69 -14.37 -13.52
CA LEU A 344 -6.91 -13.73 -12.45
C LEU A 344 -6.98 -14.45 -11.09
N LEU A 345 -7.96 -15.32 -10.86
CA LEU A 345 -8.10 -16.09 -9.60
C LEU A 345 -7.29 -17.39 -9.61
N GLN A 346 -6.65 -17.76 -10.74
CA GLN A 346 -6.01 -19.06 -10.94
C GLN A 346 -5.00 -19.41 -9.84
N LEU A 347 -4.07 -18.50 -9.53
CA LEU A 347 -3.10 -18.68 -8.44
C LEU A 347 -3.79 -18.76 -7.06
N SER A 348 -4.77 -17.89 -6.81
CA SER A 348 -5.49 -17.89 -5.54
C SER A 348 -6.31 -19.16 -5.32
N ILE A 349 -6.86 -19.73 -6.39
CA ILE A 349 -7.53 -21.05 -6.35
C ILE A 349 -6.51 -22.15 -6.03
N SER A 350 -5.36 -22.15 -6.70
CA SER A 350 -4.30 -23.14 -6.47
C SER A 350 -3.86 -23.14 -4.99
N LEU A 351 -3.54 -21.96 -4.44
CA LEU A 351 -3.15 -21.78 -3.04
C LEU A 351 -4.28 -22.19 -2.07
N SER A 352 -5.55 -21.85 -2.41
CA SER A 352 -6.70 -22.22 -1.58
C SER A 352 -6.88 -23.73 -1.51
N VAL A 353 -6.68 -24.44 -2.62
CA VAL A 353 -6.71 -25.93 -2.64
C VAL A 353 -5.57 -26.49 -1.80
N GLY A 354 -4.37 -25.90 -1.86
CA GLY A 354 -3.27 -26.28 -0.97
C GLY A 354 -3.63 -26.14 0.52
N VAL A 355 -4.37 -25.08 0.89
CA VAL A 355 -4.87 -24.92 2.27
C VAL A 355 -5.91 -25.98 2.63
N LEU A 356 -6.81 -26.36 1.70
CA LEU A 356 -7.75 -27.46 1.96
C LEU A 356 -7.02 -28.78 2.26
N LEU A 357 -5.92 -29.05 1.54
CA LEU A 357 -5.07 -30.23 1.81
C LEU A 357 -4.41 -30.13 3.18
N ALA A 358 -3.83 -28.97 3.51
CA ALA A 358 -3.19 -28.74 4.81
C ALA A 358 -4.18 -28.79 5.99
N LEU A 359 -5.46 -28.51 5.76
CA LEU A 359 -6.55 -28.66 6.73
C LEU A 359 -7.11 -30.10 6.76
N GLU A 360 -6.61 -31.01 5.93
CA GLU A 360 -7.12 -32.38 5.77
C GLU A 360 -8.61 -32.43 5.38
N LEU A 361 -9.11 -31.40 4.69
CA LEU A 361 -10.49 -31.30 4.26
C LEU A 361 -10.72 -32.03 2.93
N ASN A 362 -11.91 -32.59 2.74
CA ASN A 362 -12.28 -33.23 1.47
C ASN A 362 -12.42 -32.20 0.35
N THR A 363 -11.34 -31.93 -0.36
CA THR A 363 -11.22 -30.91 -1.40
C THR A 363 -12.34 -30.99 -2.45
N LYS A 364 -12.68 -32.22 -2.90
CA LYS A 364 -13.74 -32.42 -3.89
C LYS A 364 -15.09 -31.92 -3.36
N GLU A 365 -15.37 -32.15 -2.10
CA GLU A 365 -16.64 -31.78 -1.46
C GLU A 365 -16.83 -30.27 -1.33
N TYR A 366 -15.75 -29.53 -1.08
CA TYR A 366 -15.76 -28.07 -1.02
C TYR A 366 -15.85 -27.42 -2.41
N LEU A 367 -15.29 -28.05 -3.46
CA LEU A 367 -15.21 -27.48 -4.79
C LEU A 367 -16.42 -27.84 -5.70
N THR A 368 -17.04 -29.00 -5.51
CA THR A 368 -18.11 -29.48 -6.43
C THR A 368 -19.36 -28.60 -6.42
N ASN A 369 -19.65 -27.92 -5.33
CA ASN A 369 -20.86 -27.10 -5.16
C ASN A 369 -20.63 -25.61 -5.44
N LEU A 370 -19.39 -25.21 -5.76
CA LEU A 370 -19.07 -23.82 -6.12
C LEU A 370 -19.67 -23.47 -7.51
N LYS A 371 -20.64 -22.57 -7.51
CA LYS A 371 -21.25 -22.12 -8.78
C LYS A 371 -20.31 -21.26 -9.62
N SER A 372 -19.66 -20.30 -8.98
CA SER A 372 -18.63 -19.43 -9.56
C SER A 372 -17.90 -18.70 -8.43
N LEU A 373 -16.62 -18.44 -8.62
CA LEU A 373 -15.85 -17.56 -7.74
C LEU A 373 -15.94 -16.12 -8.23
N GLU A 374 -16.18 -15.21 -7.29
CA GLU A 374 -16.32 -13.79 -7.59
C GLU A 374 -14.98 -13.04 -7.37
N LYS A 375 -14.78 -12.00 -8.18
CA LYS A 375 -13.66 -11.09 -8.03
C LYS A 375 -13.82 -10.26 -6.76
N THR A 376 -12.70 -9.88 -6.17
CA THR A 376 -12.65 -8.83 -5.13
C THR A 376 -12.91 -7.47 -5.79
N GLU A 377 -13.77 -6.66 -5.21
CA GLU A 377 -14.03 -5.28 -5.66
C GLU A 377 -12.73 -4.45 -5.74
N HIS A 378 -12.68 -3.49 -6.67
CA HIS A 378 -11.56 -2.58 -6.93
C HIS A 378 -10.24 -3.22 -7.42
N ARG A 379 -10.28 -4.47 -7.92
CA ARG A 379 -9.13 -5.11 -8.57
C ARG A 379 -9.51 -5.56 -9.97
N GLN A 380 -8.98 -4.85 -10.97
CA GLN A 380 -9.21 -5.08 -12.41
C GLN A 380 -10.70 -5.18 -12.77
N ASN A 381 -11.49 -4.26 -12.26
CA ASN A 381 -12.88 -4.15 -12.67
C ASN A 381 -12.94 -3.58 -14.08
N ILE A 382 -13.64 -4.29 -14.97
CA ILE A 382 -13.95 -3.80 -16.31
C ILE A 382 -15.33 -3.18 -16.23
N ILE A 383 -15.42 -1.88 -16.42
CA ILE A 383 -16.66 -1.13 -16.39
C ILE A 383 -16.83 -0.38 -17.72
N LYS A 384 -18.08 -0.18 -18.13
CA LYS A 384 -18.39 0.72 -19.23
C LYS A 384 -18.57 2.13 -18.67
N SER A 385 -17.90 3.10 -19.29
CA SER A 385 -18.11 4.51 -18.95
C SER A 385 -19.46 5.00 -19.51
N ASP A 386 -19.93 6.14 -19.01
CA ASP A 386 -21.11 6.82 -19.54
C ASP A 386 -20.95 7.24 -21.02
N TYR A 387 -19.71 7.36 -21.49
CA TYR A 387 -19.36 7.68 -22.88
C TYR A 387 -19.20 6.44 -23.78
N GLY A 388 -19.36 5.23 -23.24
CA GLY A 388 -19.35 3.96 -23.98
C GLY A 388 -18.01 3.23 -24.01
N HIS A 389 -16.86 3.89 -23.77
CA HIS A 389 -15.56 3.22 -23.72
C HIS A 389 -15.43 2.28 -22.51
N SER A 390 -14.54 1.29 -22.64
CA SER A 390 -14.27 0.33 -21.56
C SER A 390 -13.17 0.87 -20.65
N ILE A 391 -13.35 0.74 -19.34
CA ILE A 391 -12.36 1.12 -18.33
C ILE A 391 -11.92 -0.14 -17.58
N ILE A 392 -10.63 -0.39 -17.55
CA ILE A 392 -9.98 -1.37 -16.66
C ILE A 392 -9.46 -0.59 -15.46
N ASP A 393 -10.08 -0.78 -14.29
CA ASP A 393 -9.64 -0.12 -13.05
C ASP A 393 -8.73 -1.06 -12.25
N ASN A 394 -7.42 -0.79 -12.30
CA ASN A 394 -6.37 -1.39 -11.48
C ASN A 394 -5.62 -0.33 -10.68
N SER A 395 -6.34 0.67 -10.20
CA SER A 395 -5.75 1.81 -9.48
C SER A 395 -5.30 1.49 -8.05
N PHE A 396 -5.66 0.32 -7.49
CA PHE A 396 -5.37 -0.01 -6.11
C PHE A 396 -4.16 -0.95 -5.96
N ASN A 397 -3.07 -0.46 -5.33
CA ASN A 397 -1.86 -1.23 -4.99
C ASN A 397 -1.28 -2.06 -6.15
N SER A 398 -0.88 -1.38 -7.20
CA SER A 398 -0.21 -2.00 -8.34
C SER A 398 1.14 -2.62 -7.95
N ASN A 399 1.40 -3.78 -8.50
CA ASN A 399 2.66 -4.53 -8.35
C ASN A 399 3.04 -5.15 -9.71
N PRO A 400 4.29 -5.58 -9.93
CA PRO A 400 4.72 -6.07 -11.24
C PRO A 400 3.82 -7.16 -11.85
N MET A 401 3.39 -8.14 -11.07
CA MET A 401 2.48 -9.21 -11.53
C MET A 401 1.08 -8.68 -11.89
N GLY A 402 0.57 -7.73 -11.10
CA GLY A 402 -0.72 -7.08 -11.38
C GLY A 402 -0.69 -6.27 -12.67
N ILE A 403 0.44 -5.62 -12.96
CA ILE A 403 0.67 -4.86 -14.20
C ILE A 403 0.67 -5.80 -15.40
N GLU A 404 1.44 -6.87 -15.37
CA GLU A 404 1.51 -7.85 -16.44
C GLU A 404 0.12 -8.35 -16.81
N TYR A 405 -0.67 -8.72 -15.81
CA TYR A 405 -2.04 -9.17 -16.01
C TYR A 405 -2.96 -8.06 -16.54
N SER A 406 -2.80 -6.80 -16.09
CA SER A 406 -3.60 -5.67 -16.59
C SER A 406 -3.29 -5.38 -18.06
N LEU A 407 -2.02 -5.46 -18.44
CA LEU A 407 -1.58 -5.27 -19.82
C LEU A 407 -2.06 -6.43 -20.72
N GLU A 408 -2.02 -7.67 -20.23
CA GLU A 408 -2.60 -8.82 -20.94
C GLU A 408 -4.11 -8.59 -21.17
N THR A 409 -4.85 -8.22 -20.12
CA THR A 409 -6.29 -7.91 -20.23
C THR A 409 -6.55 -6.78 -21.22
N LEU A 410 -5.74 -5.70 -21.18
CA LEU A 410 -5.84 -4.59 -22.12
C LEU A 410 -5.56 -5.04 -23.56
N SER A 411 -4.62 -5.98 -23.75
CA SER A 411 -4.28 -6.51 -25.09
C SER A 411 -5.41 -7.33 -25.71
N GLU A 412 -6.15 -8.09 -24.87
CA GLU A 412 -7.22 -8.99 -25.29
C GLU A 412 -8.55 -8.28 -25.55
N LEU A 413 -8.77 -7.10 -24.95
CA LEU A 413 -10.02 -6.33 -25.09
C LEU A 413 -10.02 -5.46 -26.34
N GLY A 414 -11.25 -5.20 -26.86
CA GLY A 414 -11.52 -4.32 -27.98
C GLY A 414 -11.48 -4.99 -29.33
N THR A 415 -11.68 -4.17 -30.34
CA THR A 415 -11.59 -4.53 -31.76
C THR A 415 -10.23 -4.08 -32.32
N LYS A 416 -9.95 -4.36 -33.61
CA LYS A 416 -8.72 -3.88 -34.25
C LYS A 416 -8.64 -2.35 -34.37
N ASP A 417 -9.78 -1.68 -34.32
CA ASP A 417 -9.88 -0.22 -34.47
C ASP A 417 -9.93 0.51 -33.12
N SER A 418 -10.10 -0.23 -32.01
CA SER A 418 -10.13 0.34 -30.66
C SER A 418 -8.74 0.83 -30.24
N LYS A 419 -8.63 2.10 -29.85
CA LYS A 419 -7.40 2.63 -29.26
C LYS A 419 -7.31 2.24 -27.78
N LYS A 420 -6.07 2.02 -27.34
CA LYS A 420 -5.72 1.61 -25.99
C LYS A 420 -4.96 2.71 -25.28
N TYR A 421 -5.53 3.20 -24.19
CA TYR A 421 -4.97 4.27 -23.37
C TYR A 421 -4.50 3.73 -22.02
N LEU A 422 -3.36 4.22 -21.56
CA LEU A 422 -2.84 3.92 -20.22
C LEU A 422 -2.73 5.21 -19.41
N ILE A 423 -3.39 5.28 -18.26
CA ILE A 423 -3.20 6.34 -17.27
C ILE A 423 -2.43 5.76 -16.10
N THR A 424 -1.23 6.28 -15.84
CA THR A 424 -0.39 5.73 -14.76
C THR A 424 0.57 6.76 -14.18
N PRO A 425 0.79 6.76 -12.86
CA PRO A 425 1.92 7.40 -12.20
C PRO A 425 3.14 6.48 -12.09
N GLY A 426 3.05 5.23 -12.58
CA GLY A 426 4.02 4.18 -12.39
C GLY A 426 4.03 3.57 -10.99
N LEU A 427 4.99 2.68 -10.74
CA LEU A 427 5.20 2.01 -9.47
C LEU A 427 6.02 2.85 -8.51
N ILE A 428 5.80 2.69 -7.21
CA ILE A 428 6.48 3.43 -6.14
C ILE A 428 7.13 2.47 -5.12
N GLU A 429 7.92 3.03 -4.22
CA GLU A 429 8.61 2.30 -3.13
C GLU A 429 9.64 1.26 -3.62
N LEU A 430 10.18 1.43 -4.81
CA LEU A 430 11.15 0.51 -5.43
C LEU A 430 12.62 0.82 -5.07
N GLY A 431 12.88 1.83 -4.25
CA GLY A 431 14.23 2.18 -3.78
C GLY A 431 15.18 2.57 -4.91
N SER A 432 16.34 1.90 -5.02
CA SER A 432 17.33 2.12 -6.08
C SER A 432 16.81 1.77 -7.46
N ASP A 433 15.87 0.83 -7.55
CA ASP A 433 15.37 0.27 -8.81
C ASP A 433 14.13 1.02 -9.33
N GLN A 434 13.79 2.15 -8.66
CA GLN A 434 12.65 3.00 -9.01
C GLN A 434 12.66 3.42 -10.49
N TYR A 435 13.83 3.78 -11.02
CA TYR A 435 13.96 4.20 -12.41
C TYR A 435 13.88 3.01 -13.36
N SER A 436 14.68 1.98 -13.16
CA SER A 436 14.81 0.83 -14.06
C SER A 436 13.50 0.05 -14.21
N ILE A 437 12.80 -0.22 -13.10
CA ILE A 437 11.53 -0.95 -13.13
C ILE A 437 10.44 -0.13 -13.85
N ASN A 438 10.34 1.17 -13.58
CA ASN A 438 9.34 2.01 -14.27
C ASN A 438 9.67 2.25 -15.74
N TYR A 439 10.96 2.28 -16.09
CA TYR A 439 11.39 2.33 -17.48
C TYR A 439 10.99 1.06 -18.21
N ALA A 440 11.31 -0.12 -17.65
CA ALA A 440 10.94 -1.42 -18.22
C ALA A 440 9.42 -1.57 -18.37
N PHE A 441 8.66 -1.19 -17.34
CA PHE A 441 7.19 -1.16 -17.40
C PHE A 441 6.67 -0.32 -18.58
N ALA A 442 7.20 0.89 -18.75
CA ALA A 442 6.77 1.77 -19.84
C ALA A 442 7.14 1.21 -21.21
N THR A 443 8.35 0.62 -21.35
CA THR A 443 8.81 -0.02 -22.59
C THR A 443 7.91 -1.22 -22.95
N GLU A 444 7.53 -2.05 -21.98
CA GLU A 444 6.64 -3.19 -22.20
C GLU A 444 5.21 -2.71 -22.55
N ALA A 445 4.66 -1.79 -21.79
CA ALA A 445 3.33 -1.23 -22.04
C ALA A 445 3.24 -0.58 -23.43
N SER A 446 4.31 0.06 -23.89
CA SER A 446 4.38 0.73 -25.18
C SER A 446 4.16 -0.19 -26.39
N LEU A 447 4.32 -1.51 -26.22
CA LEU A 447 4.04 -2.51 -27.26
C LEU A 447 2.53 -2.82 -27.41
N ILE A 448 1.73 -2.37 -26.45
CA ILE A 448 0.30 -2.73 -26.33
C ILE A 448 -0.60 -1.51 -26.51
N ILE A 449 -0.15 -0.33 -26.03
CA ILE A 449 -0.96 0.89 -25.97
C ILE A 449 -0.69 1.83 -27.14
N ASP A 450 -1.70 2.63 -27.49
CA ASP A 450 -1.56 3.71 -28.49
C ASP A 450 -1.16 5.03 -27.84
N HIS A 451 -1.56 5.26 -26.58
CA HIS A 451 -1.32 6.53 -25.89
C HIS A 451 -1.17 6.38 -24.39
N ALA A 452 -0.12 6.95 -23.82
CA ALA A 452 0.14 6.98 -22.38
C ALA A 452 -0.14 8.37 -21.79
N LEU A 453 -0.81 8.41 -20.64
CA LEU A 453 -1.04 9.60 -19.83
C LEU A 453 -0.29 9.43 -18.50
N VAL A 454 0.91 10.00 -18.44
CA VAL A 454 1.80 9.89 -17.27
C VAL A 454 1.40 10.93 -16.22
N VAL A 455 1.13 10.47 -14.99
CA VAL A 455 0.63 11.33 -13.92
C VAL A 455 1.69 11.57 -12.85
N GLY A 456 1.82 12.82 -12.39
CA GLY A 456 2.69 13.20 -11.28
C GLY A 456 4.17 13.33 -11.66
N PHE A 457 4.99 13.61 -10.66
CA PHE A 457 6.42 13.90 -10.88
C PHE A 457 7.33 12.72 -10.53
N THR A 458 6.84 11.79 -9.69
CA THR A 458 7.68 10.74 -9.09
C THR A 458 8.41 9.90 -10.14
N ASN A 459 7.70 9.41 -11.15
CA ASN A 459 8.23 8.53 -12.19
C ASN A 459 8.25 9.16 -13.59
N LYS A 460 7.95 10.47 -13.70
CA LYS A 460 7.89 11.16 -14.99
C LYS A 460 9.06 10.81 -15.92
N ARG A 461 10.29 10.89 -15.40
CA ARG A 461 11.50 10.72 -16.22
C ARG A 461 11.62 9.29 -16.76
N SER A 462 11.41 8.28 -15.94
CA SER A 462 11.53 6.87 -16.34
C SER A 462 10.41 6.45 -17.29
N LEU A 463 9.16 6.82 -16.99
CA LEU A 463 8.01 6.47 -17.81
C LEU A 463 8.08 7.14 -19.19
N MET A 464 8.33 8.46 -19.25
CA MET A 464 8.45 9.16 -20.53
C MET A 464 9.58 8.59 -21.39
N ALA A 465 10.74 8.27 -20.79
CA ALA A 465 11.84 7.66 -21.51
C ALA A 465 11.52 6.25 -22.04
N GLY A 466 10.79 5.43 -21.27
CA GLY A 466 10.39 4.09 -21.72
C GLY A 466 9.35 4.12 -22.84
N PHE A 467 8.40 5.04 -22.82
CA PHE A 467 7.44 5.20 -23.91
C PHE A 467 8.08 5.78 -25.19
N GLU A 468 9.08 6.65 -25.05
CA GLU A 468 9.82 7.22 -26.19
C GLU A 468 10.60 6.15 -26.96
N GLU A 469 11.08 5.08 -26.30
CA GLU A 469 11.88 4.01 -26.91
C GLU A 469 11.17 3.33 -28.09
N ASN A 470 9.86 3.11 -27.98
CA ASN A 470 9.04 2.51 -29.04
C ASN A 470 8.18 3.55 -29.79
N ASN A 471 8.51 4.85 -29.69
CA ASN A 471 7.76 5.95 -30.30
C ASN A 471 6.28 6.00 -29.94
N THR A 472 5.90 5.50 -28.77
CA THR A 472 4.51 5.53 -28.29
C THR A 472 4.16 6.96 -27.87
N SER A 473 3.00 7.44 -28.29
CA SER A 473 2.51 8.76 -27.88
C SER A 473 2.34 8.82 -26.37
N ALA A 474 2.96 9.82 -25.71
CA ALA A 474 2.87 9.98 -24.26
C ALA A 474 2.77 11.46 -23.88
N ASN A 475 1.82 11.77 -23.01
CA ASN A 475 1.66 13.09 -22.41
C ASN A 475 1.82 13.04 -20.91
N TRP A 476 2.48 14.05 -20.34
CA TRP A 476 2.63 14.18 -18.91
C TRP A 476 1.65 15.21 -18.35
N PHE A 477 1.04 14.88 -17.20
CA PHE A 477 0.10 15.70 -16.46
C PHE A 477 0.53 15.85 -15.00
N MET A 478 0.21 16.99 -14.40
CA MET A 478 0.58 17.28 -13.02
C MET A 478 -0.21 16.40 -12.02
N ASN A 479 -1.43 16.09 -12.37
CA ASN A 479 -2.36 15.30 -11.53
C ASN A 479 -3.32 14.49 -12.41
N ARG A 480 -4.03 13.56 -11.76
CA ARG A 480 -4.99 12.67 -12.41
C ARG A 480 -6.16 13.42 -13.07
N ASP A 481 -6.65 14.48 -12.45
CA ASP A 481 -7.81 15.22 -12.95
C ASP A 481 -7.49 15.87 -14.32
N GLU A 482 -6.29 16.43 -14.47
CA GLU A 482 -5.81 16.96 -15.75
C GLU A 482 -5.68 15.86 -16.81
N ALA A 483 -5.14 14.69 -16.44
CA ALA A 483 -5.02 13.54 -17.34
C ALA A 483 -6.39 13.02 -17.79
N VAL A 484 -7.35 12.89 -16.88
CA VAL A 484 -8.72 12.46 -17.20
C VAL A 484 -9.45 13.51 -18.06
N ALA A 485 -9.28 14.80 -17.78
CA ALA A 485 -9.87 15.85 -18.61
C ALA A 485 -9.33 15.80 -20.05
N PHE A 486 -8.03 15.56 -20.22
CA PHE A 486 -7.43 15.37 -21.53
C PHE A 486 -7.94 14.08 -22.20
N LEU A 487 -7.97 12.94 -21.49
CA LEU A 487 -8.52 11.68 -22.00
C LEU A 487 -9.93 11.87 -22.54
N ASN A 488 -10.82 12.51 -21.78
CA ASN A 488 -12.20 12.75 -22.17
C ASN A 488 -12.35 13.60 -23.45
N SER A 489 -11.29 14.33 -23.86
CA SER A 489 -11.30 15.09 -25.10
C SER A 489 -10.89 14.29 -26.34
N ILE A 490 -10.32 13.07 -26.16
CA ILE A 490 -9.77 12.27 -27.25
C ILE A 490 -10.30 10.83 -27.33
N VAL A 491 -10.90 10.32 -26.25
CA VAL A 491 -11.39 8.94 -26.17
C VAL A 491 -12.71 8.79 -26.94
N GLU A 492 -12.86 7.67 -27.64
CA GLU A 492 -14.05 7.31 -28.39
C GLU A 492 -14.82 6.14 -27.71
N SER A 493 -16.04 5.84 -28.14
CA SER A 493 -16.93 4.87 -27.48
C SER A 493 -16.39 3.44 -27.44
N ASP A 494 -15.59 3.05 -28.43
CA ASP A 494 -15.08 1.67 -28.53
C ASP A 494 -13.66 1.51 -27.97
N ASP A 495 -13.08 2.59 -27.46
CA ASP A 495 -11.74 2.61 -26.90
C ASP A 495 -11.67 1.92 -25.54
N ILE A 496 -10.42 1.62 -25.12
CA ILE A 496 -10.15 0.97 -23.84
C ILE A 496 -9.15 1.80 -23.06
N VAL A 497 -9.46 2.04 -21.81
CA VAL A 497 -8.63 2.81 -20.87
C VAL A 497 -8.23 1.94 -19.69
N LEU A 498 -6.92 1.79 -19.49
CA LEU A 498 -6.37 1.18 -18.28
C LEU A 498 -5.94 2.28 -17.30
N PHE A 499 -6.54 2.28 -16.12
CA PHE A 499 -6.03 2.99 -14.95
C PHE A 499 -5.13 2.05 -14.17
N GLU A 500 -3.82 2.25 -14.27
CA GLU A 500 -2.81 1.41 -13.61
C GLU A 500 -2.12 2.18 -12.50
N ASN A 501 -2.38 1.79 -11.27
CA ASN A 501 -1.94 2.44 -10.03
C ASN A 501 -2.55 3.83 -9.81
N ASP A 502 -2.49 4.29 -8.56
CA ASP A 502 -2.73 5.69 -8.19
C ASP A 502 -1.73 6.12 -7.12
N LEU A 503 -1.29 7.38 -7.16
CA LEU A 503 -0.35 7.89 -6.18
C LEU A 503 -1.07 8.32 -4.91
N PRO A 504 -0.64 7.83 -3.74
CA PRO A 504 -1.07 8.41 -2.47
C PRO A 504 -0.72 9.91 -2.41
N ASP A 505 -1.58 10.71 -1.78
CA ASP A 505 -1.50 12.18 -1.72
C ASP A 505 -0.15 12.76 -1.26
N HIS A 506 0.64 11.99 -0.54
CA HIS A 506 1.94 12.42 -0.01
C HIS A 506 3.10 12.20 -0.99
N TYR A 507 2.85 11.57 -2.14
CA TYR A 507 3.81 11.48 -3.25
C TYR A 507 3.70 12.69 -4.18
N PRO A 508 4.85 13.21 -4.72
CA PRO A 508 4.86 14.29 -5.70
C PRO A 508 4.41 13.86 -7.10
#